data_e97f34c640c097ed25b9a9b06f9279de
#
_entry.id   e97f34c640c097ed25b9a9b06f9279de
#
_cell.length_a   1.000
_cell.length_b   1.000
_cell.length_c   1.000
_cell.angle_alpha   90.00
_cell.angle_beta   90.00
_cell.angle_gamma   90.00
#
_symmetry.space_group_name_H-M   'P 1'
#
loop_
_entity.id
_entity.type
_entity.pdbx_description
1 polymer ?
#
loop_
_entity_poly.entity_id
_entity_poly.type
_entity_poly.pdbx_seq_one_letter_code
_entity_poly.pdbx_strand_id
1 'polypeptide(L)'
;TIKIGYVSDLTGATALWGTAGQYGAELAIKQVNENGGVLDGKMLELVPMDGKGEPADSVSAFKNLVEVHNIVAEIGTNFSSCNIPMASVADEVKVPIIGTAASNELVTVDENGNLHPYSFRMCFIDSYLGTVIGNYAYDTLGSRNAALFTVAGNTNSESVGQFLRDAFTAKGGTIVADEQCQDGDVDFRAQLANIGAKNPDIVFVIMNDYAKNATFAKQAREMGIDCMLMGHDGWDSAQLAGEAEGALENCLYVSRIGFSTPEAKAFGEEVAKTYNITMEGECLFGHDGVMWLVDAINRAGSADPQAIRDALEQTDVFEGLIGTLVMDPATHNPSMACAVYECHGDSFDFKEIIEAQ
;
A
#
# COMPACT_ATOMS: atom_id res chain seq x y z
N THR A 1 6.38 6.03 29.24
CA THR A 1 6.36 6.02 27.78
C THR A 1 5.89 4.65 27.28
N ILE A 2 5.00 4.65 26.29
CA ILE A 2 4.55 3.45 25.56
C ILE A 2 5.31 3.41 24.25
N LYS A 3 5.98 2.28 23.95
CA LYS A 3 6.78 2.13 22.74
C LYS A 3 6.00 1.41 21.65
N ILE A 4 5.98 2.01 20.47
CA ILE A 4 5.42 1.46 19.25
C ILE A 4 6.58 1.13 18.30
N GLY A 5 6.66 -0.10 17.82
CA GLY A 5 7.63 -0.50 16.80
C GLY A 5 7.24 0.03 15.42
N TYR A 6 8.24 0.25 14.58
CA TYR A 6 8.07 0.52 13.17
C TYR A 6 9.10 -0.27 12.38
N VAL A 7 8.66 -1.24 11.60
CA VAL A 7 9.53 -2.01 10.69
C VAL A 7 9.19 -1.67 9.25
N SER A 8 10.15 -1.20 8.49
CA SER A 8 10.00 -0.98 7.06
C SER A 8 11.37 -0.97 6.37
N ASP A 9 11.38 -0.73 5.08
CA ASP A 9 12.58 -0.55 4.26
C ASP A 9 13.10 0.89 4.41
N LEU A 10 13.94 1.12 5.41
CA LEU A 10 14.52 2.44 5.67
C LEU A 10 15.79 2.70 4.85
N THR A 11 16.34 1.67 4.24
CA THR A 11 17.47 1.73 3.30
C THR A 11 17.18 0.87 2.06
N GLY A 12 17.92 1.10 0.97
CA GLY A 12 17.76 0.34 -0.29
C GLY A 12 16.90 1.05 -1.33
N ALA A 13 16.47 0.31 -2.35
CA ALA A 13 15.80 0.85 -3.53
C ALA A 13 14.39 1.42 -3.23
N THR A 14 13.73 0.91 -2.20
CA THR A 14 12.36 1.24 -1.80
C THR A 14 12.29 2.12 -0.53
N ALA A 15 13.45 2.61 -0.05
CA ALA A 15 13.56 3.43 1.16
C ALA A 15 12.70 4.71 1.15
N LEU A 16 12.31 5.19 -0.02
CA LEU A 16 11.39 6.32 -0.16
C LEU A 16 10.09 6.05 0.59
N TRP A 17 9.49 4.89 0.37
CA TRP A 17 8.20 4.54 0.98
C TRP A 17 8.32 4.22 2.48
N GLY A 18 9.32 3.42 2.85
CA GLY A 18 9.53 3.08 4.26
C GLY A 18 9.82 4.30 5.12
N THR A 19 10.68 5.21 4.62
CA THR A 19 10.99 6.47 5.30
C THR A 19 9.79 7.41 5.36
N ALA A 20 9.00 7.49 4.28
CA ALA A 20 7.78 8.29 4.25
C ALA A 20 6.77 7.83 5.32
N GLY A 21 6.55 6.53 5.46
CA GLY A 21 5.68 5.96 6.50
C GLY A 21 6.20 6.27 7.91
N GLN A 22 7.52 6.19 8.13
CA GLN A 22 8.13 6.59 9.41
C GLN A 22 7.81 8.05 9.74
N TYR A 23 7.95 8.97 8.79
CA TYR A 23 7.68 10.39 9.00
C TYR A 23 6.22 10.65 9.36
N GLY A 24 5.30 9.94 8.71
CA GLY A 24 3.88 9.99 9.06
C GLY A 24 3.61 9.54 10.50
N ALA A 25 4.20 8.41 10.90
CA ALA A 25 4.08 7.89 12.26
C ALA A 25 4.70 8.83 13.32
N GLU A 26 5.85 9.42 13.03
CA GLU A 26 6.51 10.39 13.91
C GLU A 26 5.65 11.63 14.14
N LEU A 27 5.03 12.19 13.07
CA LEU A 27 4.13 13.34 13.19
C LEU A 27 2.89 13.00 14.01
N ALA A 28 2.27 11.85 13.78
CA ALA A 28 1.12 11.40 14.55
C ALA A 28 1.47 11.26 16.05
N ILE A 29 2.58 10.61 16.37
CA ILE A 29 3.05 10.48 17.76
C ILE A 29 3.31 11.86 18.39
N LYS A 30 3.93 12.77 17.64
CA LYS A 30 4.14 14.14 18.10
C LYS A 30 2.81 14.83 18.43
N GLN A 31 1.84 14.76 17.54
CA GLN A 31 0.49 15.34 17.74
C GLN A 31 -0.19 14.74 18.97
N VAL A 32 -0.16 13.41 19.14
CA VAL A 32 -0.74 12.73 20.31
C VAL A 32 -0.06 13.20 21.60
N ASN A 33 1.26 13.28 21.61
CA ASN A 33 2.02 13.69 22.79
C ASN A 33 1.79 15.18 23.15
N GLU A 34 1.71 16.07 22.18
CA GLU A 34 1.39 17.48 22.37
C GLU A 34 -0.02 17.69 22.93
N ASN A 35 -0.96 16.76 22.63
CA ASN A 35 -2.32 16.74 23.15
C ASN A 35 -2.45 15.99 24.48
N GLY A 36 -1.35 15.66 25.16
CA GLY A 36 -1.36 15.05 26.50
C GLY A 36 -1.16 13.55 26.53
N GLY A 37 -0.86 12.90 25.41
CA GLY A 37 -0.59 11.47 25.33
C GLY A 37 -1.85 10.60 25.41
N VAL A 38 -1.68 9.36 25.86
CA VAL A 38 -2.74 8.35 26.04
C VAL A 38 -2.81 7.89 27.50
N LEU A 39 -3.87 7.20 27.92
CA LEU A 39 -3.99 6.59 29.24
C LEU A 39 -3.57 7.52 30.39
N ASP A 40 -4.23 8.68 30.52
CA ASP A 40 -3.97 9.68 31.55
C ASP A 40 -2.54 10.27 31.54
N GLY A 41 -2.00 10.53 30.35
CA GLY A 41 -0.75 11.28 30.17
C GLY A 41 0.48 10.45 29.89
N LYS A 42 0.34 9.20 29.47
CA LYS A 42 1.49 8.41 28.98
C LYS A 42 1.87 8.85 27.57
N MET A 43 3.13 9.22 27.38
CA MET A 43 3.69 9.60 26.07
C MET A 43 3.97 8.36 25.22
N LEU A 44 3.84 8.51 23.92
CA LEU A 44 4.22 7.51 22.92
C LEU A 44 5.65 7.74 22.44
N GLU A 45 6.32 6.67 22.06
CA GLU A 45 7.66 6.68 21.47
C GLU A 45 7.69 5.73 20.27
N LEU A 46 8.09 6.21 19.09
CA LEU A 46 8.34 5.36 17.93
C LEU A 46 9.74 4.76 18.03
N VAL A 47 9.85 3.44 17.77
CA VAL A 47 11.12 2.73 17.70
C VAL A 47 11.26 2.15 16.30
N PRO A 48 11.90 2.86 15.35
CA PRO A 48 12.07 2.38 14.00
C PRO A 48 13.22 1.37 13.89
N MET A 49 13.03 0.36 13.04
CA MET A 49 14.06 -0.59 12.65
C MET A 49 13.99 -0.89 11.15
N ASP A 50 15.17 -0.95 10.52
CA ASP A 50 15.32 -1.20 9.10
C ASP A 50 15.14 -2.68 8.77
N GLY A 51 14.07 -3.02 8.08
CA GLY A 51 13.78 -4.34 7.51
C GLY A 51 14.39 -4.54 6.12
N LYS A 52 14.95 -3.48 5.51
CA LYS A 52 15.63 -3.44 4.20
C LYS A 52 14.78 -3.94 3.03
N GLY A 53 13.48 -4.08 3.20
CA GLY A 53 12.60 -4.73 2.22
C GLY A 53 12.79 -6.25 2.11
N GLU A 54 13.52 -6.86 3.07
CA GLU A 54 13.85 -8.29 3.06
C GLU A 54 13.09 -9.03 4.16
N PRO A 55 12.45 -10.18 3.85
CA PRO A 55 11.64 -10.94 4.82
C PRO A 55 12.40 -11.33 6.09
N ALA A 56 13.63 -11.83 5.95
CA ALA A 56 14.44 -12.29 7.08
C ALA A 56 14.91 -11.14 7.99
N ASP A 57 15.28 -10.00 7.40
CA ASP A 57 15.67 -8.81 8.14
C ASP A 57 14.46 -8.19 8.86
N SER A 58 13.28 -8.15 8.23
CA SER A 58 12.04 -7.67 8.84
C SER A 58 11.61 -8.50 10.05
N VAL A 59 11.64 -9.83 9.93
CA VAL A 59 11.38 -10.74 11.07
C VAL A 59 12.39 -10.51 12.19
N SER A 60 13.68 -10.35 11.86
CA SER A 60 14.72 -10.12 12.86
C SER A 60 14.55 -8.77 13.57
N ALA A 61 14.18 -7.72 12.81
CA ALA A 61 13.87 -6.40 13.32
C ALA A 61 12.68 -6.45 14.30
N PHE A 62 11.59 -7.10 13.90
CA PHE A 62 10.40 -7.24 14.75
C PHE A 62 10.71 -7.99 16.06
N LYS A 63 11.42 -9.12 16.01
CA LYS A 63 11.83 -9.86 17.21
C LYS A 63 12.69 -8.98 18.14
N ASN A 64 13.62 -8.21 17.59
CA ASN A 64 14.44 -7.29 18.39
C ASN A 64 13.58 -6.20 19.05
N LEU A 65 12.60 -5.63 18.34
CA LEU A 65 11.67 -4.65 18.89
C LEU A 65 10.89 -5.21 20.08
N VAL A 66 10.43 -6.46 19.98
CA VAL A 66 9.69 -7.13 21.07
C VAL A 66 10.62 -7.45 22.25
N GLU A 67 11.73 -8.14 22.00
CA GLU A 67 12.57 -8.72 23.05
C GLU A 67 13.47 -7.69 23.77
N VAL A 68 13.97 -6.68 23.03
CA VAL A 68 14.91 -5.69 23.55
C VAL A 68 14.23 -4.37 23.88
N HIS A 69 13.36 -3.91 23.00
CA HIS A 69 12.72 -2.59 23.17
C HIS A 69 11.40 -2.66 23.92
N ASN A 70 10.78 -3.86 24.07
CA ASN A 70 9.51 -4.07 24.75
C ASN A 70 8.39 -3.20 24.16
N ILE A 71 8.24 -3.25 22.85
CA ILE A 71 7.13 -2.59 22.15
C ILE A 71 5.78 -3.24 22.52
N VAL A 72 4.71 -2.48 22.46
CA VAL A 72 3.35 -2.98 22.73
C VAL A 72 2.58 -3.35 21.47
N ALA A 73 2.98 -2.79 20.33
CA ALA A 73 2.45 -3.05 19.00
C ALA A 73 3.49 -2.62 17.96
N GLU A 74 3.33 -3.06 16.73
CA GLU A 74 4.17 -2.68 15.61
C GLU A 74 3.32 -2.13 14.45
N ILE A 75 3.83 -1.15 13.72
CA ILE A 75 3.26 -0.59 12.49
C ILE A 75 4.27 -0.79 11.36
N GLY A 76 3.83 -1.35 10.26
CA GLY A 76 4.65 -1.74 9.12
C GLY A 76 4.32 -3.19 8.76
N THR A 77 4.88 -3.86 7.83
CA THR A 77 5.68 -3.32 6.74
C THR A 77 4.77 -2.93 5.56
N ASN A 78 5.30 -2.17 4.60
CA ASN A 78 4.60 -1.89 3.35
C ASN A 78 4.63 -3.07 2.36
N PHE A 79 5.52 -4.04 2.53
CA PHE A 79 5.63 -5.21 1.65
C PHE A 79 5.00 -6.49 2.21
N SER A 80 4.15 -7.13 1.39
CA SER A 80 3.51 -8.39 1.73
C SER A 80 4.52 -9.50 2.01
N SER A 81 5.60 -9.61 1.21
CA SER A 81 6.67 -10.60 1.40
C SER A 81 7.36 -10.50 2.75
N CYS A 82 7.42 -9.31 3.34
CA CYS A 82 7.97 -9.06 4.67
C CYS A 82 6.93 -9.29 5.78
N ASN A 83 5.69 -8.83 5.55
CA ASN A 83 4.63 -8.89 6.55
C ASN A 83 4.13 -10.32 6.80
N ILE A 84 3.99 -11.13 5.74
CA ILE A 84 3.51 -12.53 5.85
C ILE A 84 4.32 -13.33 6.89
N PRO A 85 5.65 -13.44 6.83
CA PRO A 85 6.40 -14.16 7.87
C PRO A 85 6.37 -13.46 9.23
N MET A 86 6.22 -12.13 9.29
CA MET A 86 6.04 -11.41 10.56
C MET A 86 4.72 -11.76 11.24
N ALA A 87 3.63 -12.00 10.49
CA ALA A 87 2.33 -12.37 11.04
C ALA A 87 2.41 -13.64 11.90
N SER A 88 3.09 -14.67 11.42
CA SER A 88 3.33 -15.90 12.20
C SER A 88 4.12 -15.63 13.49
N VAL A 89 5.11 -14.74 13.43
CA VAL A 89 5.89 -14.35 14.62
C VAL A 89 5.04 -13.53 15.59
N ALA A 90 4.18 -12.64 15.10
CA ALA A 90 3.27 -11.86 15.93
C ALA A 90 2.32 -12.76 16.74
N ASP A 91 1.80 -13.82 16.13
CA ASP A 91 0.99 -14.84 16.80
C ASP A 91 1.77 -15.60 17.89
N GLU A 92 3.06 -15.86 17.65
CA GLU A 92 3.94 -16.54 18.63
C GLU A 92 4.25 -15.65 19.83
N VAL A 93 4.68 -14.41 19.58
CA VAL A 93 5.11 -13.47 20.62
C VAL A 93 3.96 -12.68 21.26
N LYS A 94 2.75 -12.76 20.68
CA LYS A 94 1.52 -12.09 21.14
C LYS A 94 1.63 -10.58 21.22
N VAL A 95 2.26 -9.99 20.20
CA VAL A 95 2.35 -8.55 19.99
C VAL A 95 1.70 -8.22 18.65
N PRO A 96 0.65 -7.38 18.61
CA PRO A 96 -0.06 -7.10 17.36
C PRO A 96 0.80 -6.29 16.39
N ILE A 97 0.63 -6.61 15.10
CA ILE A 97 1.21 -5.87 13.97
C ILE A 97 0.09 -5.29 13.10
N ILE A 98 0.33 -4.12 12.54
CA ILE A 98 -0.56 -3.46 11.58
C ILE A 98 0.20 -3.24 10.28
N GLY A 99 -0.08 -4.08 9.27
CA GLY A 99 0.47 -3.90 7.94
C GLY A 99 -0.05 -2.61 7.31
N THR A 100 0.85 -1.79 6.79
CA THR A 100 0.49 -0.50 6.17
C THR A 100 -0.07 -0.70 4.75
N ALA A 101 0.78 -1.04 3.79
CA ALA A 101 0.38 -1.27 2.40
C ALA A 101 0.50 -2.74 1.94
N ALA A 102 0.74 -3.66 2.87
CA ALA A 102 0.88 -5.10 2.59
C ALA A 102 -0.48 -5.73 2.25
N SER A 103 -0.80 -5.81 0.97
CA SER A 103 -2.15 -6.09 0.43
C SER A 103 -2.43 -7.56 0.10
N ASN A 104 -1.43 -8.46 0.14
CA ASN A 104 -1.65 -9.88 -0.11
C ASN A 104 -2.53 -10.52 0.98
N GLU A 105 -3.42 -11.43 0.58
CA GLU A 105 -4.36 -12.11 1.48
C GLU A 105 -3.66 -12.80 2.66
N LEU A 106 -2.49 -13.38 2.42
CA LEU A 106 -1.72 -14.13 3.43
C LEU A 106 -1.13 -13.28 4.56
N VAL A 107 -1.30 -11.96 4.52
CA VAL A 107 -0.87 -11.07 5.61
C VAL A 107 -1.69 -11.27 6.88
N THR A 108 -2.98 -11.55 6.73
CA THR A 108 -3.90 -11.71 7.88
C THR A 108 -4.44 -13.12 8.03
N VAL A 109 -4.29 -13.98 7.02
CA VAL A 109 -4.69 -15.39 7.05
C VAL A 109 -3.56 -16.29 6.53
N ASP A 110 -3.52 -17.54 6.99
CA ASP A 110 -2.59 -18.53 6.46
C ASP A 110 -3.09 -19.17 5.15
N GLU A 111 -2.29 -20.04 4.52
CA GLU A 111 -2.62 -20.76 3.30
C GLU A 111 -3.88 -21.67 3.42
N ASN A 112 -4.31 -21.98 4.63
CA ASN A 112 -5.52 -22.77 4.91
C ASN A 112 -6.73 -21.88 5.24
N GLY A 113 -6.57 -20.55 5.21
CA GLY A 113 -7.60 -19.57 5.55
C GLY A 113 -7.79 -19.38 7.06
N ASN A 114 -6.87 -19.84 7.91
CA ASN A 114 -6.93 -19.55 9.33
C ASN A 114 -6.42 -18.15 9.61
N LEU A 115 -7.14 -17.40 10.43
CA LEU A 115 -6.77 -16.04 10.82
C LEU A 115 -5.44 -16.02 11.59
N HIS A 116 -4.58 -15.04 11.28
CA HIS A 116 -3.46 -14.62 12.12
C HIS A 116 -4.00 -13.63 13.16
N PRO A 117 -4.28 -14.09 14.41
CA PRO A 117 -5.03 -13.26 15.38
C PRO A 117 -4.30 -12.00 15.83
N TYR A 118 -3.00 -11.88 15.60
CA TYR A 118 -2.20 -10.70 15.94
C TYR A 118 -1.78 -9.89 14.70
N SER A 119 -2.26 -10.22 13.50
CA SER A 119 -1.97 -9.48 12.28
C SER A 119 -3.21 -8.74 11.79
N PHE A 120 -3.06 -7.43 11.61
CA PHE A 120 -4.06 -6.51 11.09
C PHE A 120 -3.50 -5.78 9.88
N ARG A 121 -4.37 -5.11 9.09
CA ARG A 121 -3.92 -4.26 7.98
C ARG A 121 -4.78 -3.01 7.82
N MET A 122 -4.23 -2.02 7.14
CA MET A 122 -4.91 -0.76 6.84
C MET A 122 -5.23 -0.57 5.35
N CYS A 123 -4.71 -1.41 4.47
CA CYS A 123 -4.96 -1.32 3.04
C CYS A 123 -6.00 -2.35 2.58
N PHE A 124 -6.57 -2.11 1.41
CA PHE A 124 -7.36 -3.12 0.70
C PHE A 124 -6.49 -4.34 0.32
N ILE A 125 -7.14 -5.44 -0.02
CA ILE A 125 -6.46 -6.66 -0.45
C ILE A 125 -6.26 -6.71 -1.96
N ASP A 126 -5.28 -7.48 -2.41
CA ASP A 126 -4.94 -7.63 -3.84
C ASP A 126 -6.12 -8.09 -4.69
N SER A 127 -6.93 -9.04 -4.17
CA SER A 127 -8.11 -9.54 -4.86
C SER A 127 -9.15 -8.45 -5.10
N TYR A 128 -9.36 -7.57 -4.11
CA TYR A 128 -10.26 -6.45 -4.27
C TYR A 128 -9.73 -5.45 -5.30
N LEU A 129 -8.47 -5.01 -5.16
CA LEU A 129 -7.86 -4.03 -6.04
C LEU A 129 -7.82 -4.51 -7.50
N GLY A 130 -7.34 -5.74 -7.74
CA GLY A 130 -7.30 -6.33 -9.07
C GLY A 130 -8.69 -6.42 -9.70
N THR A 131 -9.69 -6.85 -8.90
CA THR A 131 -11.10 -6.92 -9.35
C THR A 131 -11.64 -5.54 -9.72
N VAL A 132 -11.37 -4.52 -8.90
CA VAL A 132 -11.81 -3.14 -9.16
C VAL A 132 -11.20 -2.62 -10.46
N ILE A 133 -9.89 -2.79 -10.66
CA ILE A 133 -9.19 -2.33 -11.89
C ILE A 133 -9.76 -3.03 -13.12
N GLY A 134 -9.91 -4.36 -13.09
CA GLY A 134 -10.43 -5.14 -14.22
C GLY A 134 -11.86 -4.76 -14.59
N ASN A 135 -12.72 -4.59 -13.58
CA ASN A 135 -14.12 -4.17 -13.78
C ASN A 135 -14.19 -2.73 -14.32
N TYR A 136 -13.45 -1.81 -13.76
CA TYR A 136 -13.42 -0.41 -14.19
C TYR A 136 -12.96 -0.27 -15.65
N ALA A 137 -11.92 -0.98 -16.03
CA ALA A 137 -11.44 -0.97 -17.40
C ALA A 137 -12.49 -1.48 -18.39
N TYR A 138 -13.23 -2.54 -18.04
CA TYR A 138 -14.26 -3.11 -18.90
C TYR A 138 -15.53 -2.26 -18.94
N ASP A 139 -16.07 -1.91 -17.76
CA ASP A 139 -17.39 -1.29 -17.62
C ASP A 139 -17.35 0.20 -17.90
N THR A 140 -16.33 0.92 -17.40
CA THR A 140 -16.25 2.38 -17.46
C THR A 140 -15.43 2.85 -18.65
N LEU A 141 -14.24 2.28 -18.86
CA LEU A 141 -13.38 2.68 -19.98
C LEU A 141 -13.77 2.02 -21.30
N GLY A 142 -14.60 0.98 -21.27
CA GLY A 142 -15.06 0.30 -22.47
C GLY A 142 -14.00 -0.59 -23.14
N SER A 143 -12.88 -0.87 -22.46
CA SER A 143 -11.81 -1.71 -22.99
C SER A 143 -12.28 -3.15 -23.19
N ARG A 144 -11.81 -3.80 -24.24
CA ARG A 144 -12.15 -5.18 -24.58
C ARG A 144 -10.92 -6.06 -24.79
N ASN A 145 -9.82 -5.49 -25.26
CA ASN A 145 -8.56 -6.17 -25.51
C ASN A 145 -7.48 -5.52 -24.67
N ALA A 146 -6.99 -6.19 -23.65
CA ALA A 146 -6.00 -5.66 -22.74
C ALA A 146 -4.68 -6.43 -22.85
N ALA A 147 -3.56 -5.73 -22.64
CA ALA A 147 -2.30 -6.36 -22.27
C ALA A 147 -2.11 -6.25 -20.76
N LEU A 148 -1.47 -7.26 -20.18
CA LEU A 148 -1.05 -7.27 -18.79
C LEU A 148 0.47 -7.34 -18.71
N PHE A 149 1.06 -6.51 -17.85
CA PHE A 149 2.48 -6.50 -17.57
C PHE A 149 2.72 -6.56 -16.07
N THR A 150 3.46 -7.58 -15.62
CA THR A 150 3.74 -7.86 -14.20
C THR A 150 5.23 -8.07 -13.95
N VAL A 151 5.62 -8.16 -12.68
CA VAL A 151 7.00 -8.45 -12.25
C VAL A 151 7.04 -9.88 -11.70
N ALA A 152 7.84 -10.74 -12.33
CA ALA A 152 7.98 -12.13 -11.94
C ALA A 152 8.58 -12.27 -10.54
N GLY A 153 7.94 -13.08 -9.69
CA GLY A 153 8.35 -13.31 -8.31
C GLY A 153 8.00 -12.18 -7.33
N ASN A 154 7.36 -11.11 -7.80
CA ASN A 154 6.81 -10.07 -6.92
C ASN A 154 5.39 -10.45 -6.49
N THR A 155 5.22 -10.75 -5.21
CA THR A 155 3.97 -11.28 -4.65
C THR A 155 2.76 -10.41 -4.94
N ASN A 156 2.86 -9.07 -4.75
CA ASN A 156 1.76 -8.14 -5.02
C ASN A 156 1.47 -8.04 -6.52
N SER A 157 2.52 -7.86 -7.35
CA SER A 157 2.37 -7.73 -8.82
C SER A 157 1.67 -8.95 -9.44
N GLU A 158 2.07 -10.16 -9.04
CA GLU A 158 1.47 -11.41 -9.53
C GLU A 158 0.03 -11.57 -9.01
N SER A 159 -0.22 -11.27 -7.74
CA SER A 159 -1.53 -11.39 -7.09
C SER A 159 -2.55 -10.42 -7.71
N VAL A 160 -2.26 -9.12 -7.72
CA VAL A 160 -3.13 -8.10 -8.33
C VAL A 160 -3.36 -8.42 -9.82
N GLY A 161 -2.29 -8.78 -10.56
CA GLY A 161 -2.37 -9.15 -11.97
C GLY A 161 -3.30 -10.34 -12.22
N GLN A 162 -3.30 -11.36 -11.35
CA GLN A 162 -4.17 -12.52 -11.44
C GLN A 162 -5.65 -12.12 -11.26
N PHE A 163 -6.00 -11.41 -10.18
CA PHE A 163 -7.37 -11.00 -9.90
C PHE A 163 -7.92 -10.02 -10.95
N LEU A 164 -7.07 -9.13 -11.45
CA LEU A 164 -7.40 -8.23 -12.55
C LEU A 164 -7.74 -9.00 -13.82
N ARG A 165 -6.89 -9.96 -14.20
CA ARG A 165 -7.13 -10.85 -15.36
C ARG A 165 -8.46 -11.58 -15.24
N ASP A 166 -8.70 -12.17 -14.07
CA ASP A 166 -9.91 -12.96 -13.82
C ASP A 166 -11.16 -12.08 -13.89
N ALA A 167 -11.16 -10.90 -13.27
CA ALA A 167 -12.27 -9.98 -13.31
C ALA A 167 -12.54 -9.44 -14.72
N PHE A 168 -11.50 -9.01 -15.44
CA PHE A 168 -11.64 -8.49 -16.80
C PHE A 168 -12.17 -9.56 -17.77
N THR A 169 -11.65 -10.78 -17.69
CA THR A 169 -12.09 -11.89 -18.56
C THR A 169 -13.46 -12.42 -18.19
N ALA A 170 -13.83 -12.43 -16.90
CA ALA A 170 -15.18 -12.81 -16.47
C ALA A 170 -16.27 -11.90 -17.05
N LYS A 171 -15.94 -10.64 -17.32
CA LYS A 171 -16.84 -9.69 -18.01
C LYS A 171 -16.88 -9.86 -19.52
N GLY A 172 -16.00 -10.64 -20.10
CA GLY A 172 -15.90 -10.88 -21.55
C GLY A 172 -14.77 -10.13 -22.23
N GLY A 173 -13.86 -9.52 -21.47
CA GLY A 173 -12.61 -8.96 -21.96
C GLY A 173 -11.61 -10.06 -22.37
N THR A 174 -10.61 -9.69 -23.15
CA THR A 174 -9.56 -10.60 -23.59
C THR A 174 -8.21 -10.04 -23.22
N ILE A 175 -7.36 -10.83 -22.54
CA ILE A 175 -5.95 -10.52 -22.36
C ILE A 175 -5.22 -11.00 -23.63
N VAL A 176 -4.84 -10.04 -24.48
CA VAL A 176 -4.22 -10.33 -25.78
C VAL A 176 -2.70 -10.48 -25.73
N ALA A 177 -2.07 -9.96 -24.66
CA ALA A 177 -0.67 -10.17 -24.31
C ALA A 177 -0.56 -10.23 -22.80
N ASP A 178 0.31 -11.11 -22.30
CA ASP A 178 0.59 -11.30 -20.87
C ASP A 178 2.10 -11.44 -20.73
N GLU A 179 2.74 -10.36 -20.29
CA GLU A 179 4.20 -10.21 -20.30
C GLU A 179 4.72 -9.95 -18.89
N GLN A 180 5.93 -10.39 -18.64
CA GLN A 180 6.61 -10.20 -17.35
C GLN A 180 8.02 -9.66 -17.54
N CYS A 181 8.50 -8.90 -16.56
CA CYS A 181 9.91 -8.59 -16.39
C CYS A 181 10.47 -9.24 -15.12
N GLN A 182 11.79 -9.25 -14.98
CA GLN A 182 12.45 -9.55 -13.72
C GLN A 182 12.60 -8.27 -12.89
N ASP A 183 12.73 -8.40 -11.57
CA ASP A 183 12.81 -7.24 -10.69
C ASP A 183 13.99 -6.29 -11.01
N GLY A 184 15.10 -6.81 -11.54
CA GLY A 184 16.28 -6.02 -11.96
C GLY A 184 16.16 -5.34 -13.33
N ASP A 185 15.11 -5.59 -14.10
CA ASP A 185 14.99 -5.10 -15.47
C ASP A 185 14.69 -3.59 -15.52
N VAL A 186 15.31 -2.91 -16.51
CA VAL A 186 15.08 -1.49 -16.82
C VAL A 186 14.87 -1.26 -18.34
N ASP A 187 14.91 -2.32 -19.13
CA ASP A 187 14.62 -2.30 -20.56
C ASP A 187 13.48 -3.28 -20.85
N PHE A 188 12.35 -2.74 -21.25
CA PHE A 188 11.09 -3.47 -21.46
C PHE A 188 10.73 -3.60 -22.94
N ARG A 189 11.64 -3.20 -23.85
CA ARG A 189 11.34 -3.14 -25.30
C ARG A 189 10.98 -4.48 -25.91
N ALA A 190 11.52 -5.59 -25.37
CA ALA A 190 11.17 -6.93 -25.84
C ALA A 190 9.70 -7.26 -25.55
N GLN A 191 9.25 -7.02 -24.32
CA GLN A 191 7.86 -7.23 -23.91
C GLN A 191 6.94 -6.24 -24.62
N LEU A 192 7.34 -4.97 -24.71
CA LEU A 192 6.58 -3.94 -25.43
C LEU A 192 6.40 -4.26 -26.91
N ALA A 193 7.38 -4.89 -27.57
CA ALA A 193 7.22 -5.36 -28.95
C ALA A 193 6.12 -6.42 -29.08
N ASN A 194 6.05 -7.36 -28.11
CA ASN A 194 4.99 -8.37 -28.08
C ASN A 194 3.60 -7.73 -27.81
N ILE A 195 3.54 -6.79 -26.85
CA ILE A 195 2.32 -6.03 -26.51
C ILE A 195 1.84 -5.23 -27.75
N GLY A 196 2.73 -4.43 -28.37
CA GLY A 196 2.40 -3.58 -29.50
C GLY A 196 1.90 -4.37 -30.72
N ALA A 197 2.47 -5.57 -30.97
CA ALA A 197 2.01 -6.45 -32.04
C ALA A 197 0.55 -6.94 -31.87
N LYS A 198 -0.02 -6.85 -30.67
CA LYS A 198 -1.41 -7.25 -30.37
C LYS A 198 -2.39 -6.09 -30.42
N ASN A 199 -1.91 -4.84 -30.51
CA ASN A 199 -2.72 -3.63 -30.57
C ASN A 199 -3.83 -3.59 -29.48
N PRO A 200 -3.49 -3.64 -28.18
CA PRO A 200 -4.47 -3.62 -27.11
C PRO A 200 -5.14 -2.24 -26.97
N ASP A 201 -6.36 -2.23 -26.40
CA ASP A 201 -7.06 -0.99 -26.03
C ASP A 201 -6.44 -0.32 -24.81
N ILE A 202 -5.85 -1.14 -23.92
CA ILE A 202 -5.27 -0.74 -22.65
C ILE A 202 -4.10 -1.67 -22.27
N VAL A 203 -3.10 -1.15 -21.59
CA VAL A 203 -2.03 -1.94 -20.97
C VAL A 203 -2.10 -1.75 -19.45
N PHE A 204 -2.36 -2.83 -18.73
CA PHE A 204 -2.23 -2.84 -17.27
C PHE A 204 -0.76 -3.01 -16.90
N VAL A 205 -0.23 -2.09 -16.08
CA VAL A 205 1.17 -2.06 -15.67
C VAL A 205 1.24 -2.19 -14.15
N ILE A 206 1.46 -3.41 -13.68
CA ILE A 206 1.40 -3.76 -12.26
C ILE A 206 2.83 -3.90 -11.73
N MET A 207 3.45 -2.77 -11.43
CA MET A 207 4.79 -2.67 -10.85
C MET A 207 4.80 -1.69 -9.68
N ASN A 208 5.54 -2.04 -8.61
CA ASN A 208 5.65 -1.24 -7.38
C ASN A 208 6.85 -0.28 -7.36
N ASP A 209 7.49 -0.03 -8.51
CA ASP A 209 8.65 0.84 -8.63
C ASP A 209 8.31 2.00 -9.58
N TYR A 210 8.16 3.22 -9.03
CA TYR A 210 7.75 4.38 -9.80
C TYR A 210 8.74 4.75 -10.91
N ALA A 211 10.06 4.60 -10.70
CA ALA A 211 11.07 4.91 -11.71
C ALA A 211 11.01 3.91 -12.87
N LYS A 212 10.75 2.63 -12.59
CA LYS A 212 10.49 1.61 -13.61
C LYS A 212 9.18 1.85 -14.35
N ASN A 213 8.12 2.26 -13.65
CA ASN A 213 6.84 2.64 -14.27
C ASN A 213 7.03 3.80 -15.25
N ALA A 214 7.78 4.85 -14.87
CA ALA A 214 8.13 5.96 -15.73
C ALA A 214 8.95 5.51 -16.96
N THR A 215 9.93 4.63 -16.74
CA THR A 215 10.77 4.07 -17.82
C THR A 215 9.93 3.22 -18.78
N PHE A 216 9.04 2.37 -18.26
CA PHE A 216 8.12 1.57 -19.07
C PHE A 216 7.24 2.46 -19.95
N ALA A 217 6.65 3.51 -19.38
CA ALA A 217 5.79 4.44 -20.11
C ALA A 217 6.57 5.14 -21.24
N LYS A 218 7.78 5.65 -20.96
CA LYS A 218 8.63 6.29 -21.99
C LYS A 218 8.96 5.33 -23.13
N GLN A 219 9.40 4.12 -22.80
CA GLN A 219 9.71 3.10 -23.81
C GLN A 219 8.46 2.68 -24.61
N ALA A 220 7.28 2.59 -23.99
CA ALA A 220 6.04 2.29 -24.68
C ALA A 220 5.73 3.36 -25.75
N ARG A 221 5.82 4.65 -25.37
CA ARG A 221 5.60 5.76 -26.33
C ARG A 221 6.64 5.82 -27.43
N GLU A 222 7.92 5.60 -27.11
CA GLU A 222 9.00 5.49 -28.11
C GLU A 222 8.73 4.40 -29.15
N MET A 223 8.05 3.32 -28.76
CA MET A 223 7.70 2.19 -29.64
C MET A 223 6.34 2.36 -30.33
N GLY A 224 5.66 3.50 -30.16
CA GLY A 224 4.38 3.80 -30.79
C GLY A 224 3.18 3.10 -30.14
N ILE A 225 3.28 2.70 -28.87
CA ILE A 225 2.16 2.21 -28.08
C ILE A 225 1.49 3.41 -27.44
N ASP A 226 0.41 3.92 -28.06
CA ASP A 226 -0.27 5.14 -27.66
C ASP A 226 -1.56 4.88 -26.85
N CYS A 227 -1.95 3.61 -26.68
CA CYS A 227 -3.10 3.28 -25.85
C CYS A 227 -2.89 3.65 -24.38
N MET A 228 -3.98 3.65 -23.63
CA MET A 228 -3.94 3.96 -22.19
C MET A 228 -3.06 2.96 -21.44
N LEU A 229 -2.22 3.48 -20.55
CA LEU A 229 -1.57 2.68 -19.51
C LEU A 229 -2.37 2.85 -18.23
N MET A 230 -2.59 1.77 -17.50
CA MET A 230 -3.32 1.79 -16.24
C MET A 230 -2.56 1.02 -15.17
N GLY A 231 -2.28 1.71 -14.07
CA GLY A 231 -1.59 1.16 -12.92
C GLY A 231 -2.50 0.84 -11.75
N HIS A 232 -1.87 0.35 -10.70
CA HIS A 232 -2.45 0.12 -9.39
C HIS A 232 -1.79 1.08 -8.37
N ASP A 233 -2.01 0.86 -7.08
CA ASP A 233 -1.44 1.68 -5.99
C ASP A 233 0.10 1.73 -5.96
N GLY A 234 0.80 0.82 -6.64
CA GLY A 234 2.23 0.94 -6.93
C GLY A 234 2.63 2.16 -7.79
N TRP A 235 1.64 2.89 -8.35
CA TRP A 235 1.84 4.17 -9.03
C TRP A 235 1.66 5.38 -8.10
N ASP A 236 1.33 5.15 -6.86
CA ASP A 236 1.01 6.17 -5.86
C ASP A 236 2.28 6.87 -5.35
N SER A 237 2.94 7.59 -6.24
CA SER A 237 4.13 8.40 -5.96
C SER A 237 4.01 9.77 -6.61
N ALA A 238 4.31 10.80 -5.84
CA ALA A 238 4.36 12.18 -6.32
C ALA A 238 5.44 12.41 -7.40
N GLN A 239 6.40 11.49 -7.55
CA GLN A 239 7.52 11.62 -8.49
C GLN A 239 7.23 11.00 -9.86
N LEU A 240 6.32 10.01 -9.92
CA LEU A 240 6.09 9.21 -11.13
C LEU A 240 5.71 10.05 -12.34
N ALA A 241 4.77 10.97 -12.20
CA ALA A 241 4.30 11.78 -13.33
C ALA A 241 5.42 12.66 -13.92
N GLY A 242 6.21 13.30 -13.04
CA GLY A 242 7.34 14.12 -13.46
C GLY A 242 8.44 13.30 -14.14
N GLU A 243 8.80 12.14 -13.60
CA GLU A 243 9.80 11.26 -14.20
C GLU A 243 9.35 10.64 -15.53
N ALA A 244 8.06 10.48 -15.75
CA ALA A 244 7.51 9.98 -17.00
C ALA A 244 7.59 11.00 -18.15
N GLU A 245 7.90 12.29 -17.90
CA GLU A 245 8.13 13.33 -18.90
C GLU A 245 6.99 13.42 -19.94
N GLY A 246 5.73 13.30 -19.49
CA GLY A 246 4.53 13.33 -20.35
C GLY A 246 4.14 11.98 -20.98
N ALA A 247 4.92 10.91 -20.79
CA ALA A 247 4.59 9.59 -21.34
C ALA A 247 3.33 8.97 -20.69
N LEU A 248 2.91 9.48 -19.53
CA LEU A 248 1.72 9.05 -18.81
C LEU A 248 0.51 9.99 -19.00
N GLU A 249 0.59 11.00 -19.88
CA GLU A 249 -0.55 11.91 -20.11
C GLU A 249 -1.84 11.15 -20.38
N ASN A 250 -2.91 11.50 -19.64
CA ASN A 250 -4.22 10.84 -19.63
C ASN A 250 -4.21 9.35 -19.22
N CYS A 251 -3.13 8.84 -18.64
CA CYS A 251 -3.08 7.51 -18.06
C CYS A 251 -3.66 7.50 -16.65
N LEU A 252 -4.11 6.33 -16.19
CA LEU A 252 -4.85 6.19 -14.94
C LEU A 252 -4.15 5.24 -13.98
N TYR A 253 -4.40 5.42 -12.69
CA TYR A 253 -4.20 4.36 -11.71
C TYR A 253 -5.31 4.35 -10.66
N VAL A 254 -5.49 3.20 -10.03
CA VAL A 254 -6.44 3.02 -8.92
C VAL A 254 -5.67 2.87 -7.63
N SER A 255 -6.03 3.67 -6.65
CA SER A 255 -5.45 3.64 -5.31
C SER A 255 -6.50 4.06 -4.26
N ARG A 256 -6.03 4.46 -3.10
CA ARG A 256 -6.83 4.95 -1.98
C ARG A 256 -7.27 6.40 -2.17
N ILE A 257 -8.26 6.82 -1.39
CA ILE A 257 -8.84 8.18 -1.48
C ILE A 257 -7.93 9.28 -0.90
N GLY A 258 -6.97 8.92 -0.03
CA GLY A 258 -6.25 9.80 0.89
C GLY A 258 -5.74 11.14 0.34
N PHE A 259 -5.21 11.20 -0.89
CA PHE A 259 -4.68 12.46 -1.43
C PHE A 259 -5.74 13.51 -1.80
N SER A 260 -7.01 13.14 -1.87
CA SER A 260 -8.07 14.02 -2.36
C SER A 260 -8.68 14.91 -1.27
N THR A 261 -8.53 14.54 0.01
CA THR A 261 -9.18 15.21 1.13
C THR A 261 -8.44 16.48 1.57
N PRO A 262 -9.14 17.52 2.09
CA PRO A 262 -8.49 18.70 2.66
C PRO A 262 -7.58 18.39 3.83
N GLU A 263 -7.95 17.40 4.67
CA GLU A 263 -7.20 16.96 5.83
C GLU A 263 -5.87 16.33 5.43
N ALA A 264 -5.89 15.43 4.44
CA ALA A 264 -4.68 14.81 3.92
C ALA A 264 -3.75 15.82 3.24
N LYS A 265 -4.31 16.81 2.53
CA LYS A 265 -3.53 17.92 1.96
C LYS A 265 -2.85 18.76 3.03
N ALA A 266 -3.58 19.13 4.09
CA ALA A 266 -3.02 19.88 5.21
C ALA A 266 -1.91 19.08 5.93
N PHE A 267 -2.09 17.77 6.10
CA PHE A 267 -1.06 16.89 6.63
C PHE A 267 0.18 16.84 5.70
N GLY A 268 -0.04 16.78 4.39
CA GLY A 268 1.05 16.83 3.40
C GLY A 268 1.88 18.11 3.47
N GLU A 269 1.23 19.27 3.72
CA GLU A 269 1.93 20.53 3.95
C GLU A 269 2.79 20.47 5.22
N GLU A 270 2.31 19.83 6.30
CA GLU A 270 3.07 19.63 7.52
C GLU A 270 4.28 18.70 7.32
N VAL A 271 4.10 17.58 6.57
CA VAL A 271 5.17 16.68 6.16
C VAL A 271 6.24 17.44 5.38
N ALA A 272 5.85 18.18 4.34
CA ALA A 272 6.76 18.95 3.51
C ALA A 272 7.54 19.98 4.31
N LYS A 273 6.89 20.68 5.22
CA LYS A 273 7.51 21.67 6.10
C LYS A 273 8.49 21.06 7.09
N THR A 274 8.18 19.88 7.63
CA THR A 274 8.95 19.26 8.71
C THR A 274 10.16 18.50 8.18
N TYR A 275 9.98 17.75 7.08
CA TYR A 275 11.01 16.84 6.57
C TYR A 275 11.61 17.28 5.22
N ASN A 276 11.10 18.36 4.63
CA ASN A 276 11.53 18.87 3.32
C ASN A 276 11.43 17.84 2.20
N ILE A 277 10.31 17.09 2.18
CA ILE A 277 9.95 16.10 1.14
C ILE A 277 8.55 16.39 0.60
N THR A 278 8.25 15.90 -0.59
CA THR A 278 6.85 15.76 -1.03
C THR A 278 6.23 14.58 -0.31
N MET A 279 4.98 14.70 0.15
CA MET A 279 4.27 13.63 0.82
C MET A 279 4.02 12.47 -0.14
N GLU A 280 4.45 11.28 0.25
CA GLU A 280 4.09 10.01 -0.37
C GLU A 280 2.91 9.37 0.37
N GLY A 281 2.19 8.44 -0.27
CA GLY A 281 1.03 7.77 0.32
C GLY A 281 1.31 7.07 1.64
N GLU A 282 2.51 6.54 1.79
CA GLU A 282 2.95 5.87 3.01
C GLU A 282 2.96 6.78 4.24
N CYS A 283 3.13 8.11 4.06
CA CYS A 283 3.00 9.05 5.18
C CYS A 283 1.61 8.97 5.83
N LEU A 284 0.56 8.81 5.02
CA LEU A 284 -0.82 8.69 5.52
C LEU A 284 -1.01 7.38 6.30
N PHE A 285 -0.47 6.27 5.78
CA PHE A 285 -0.53 4.99 6.48
C PHE A 285 0.23 5.00 7.82
N GLY A 286 1.43 5.59 7.84
CA GLY A 286 2.19 5.73 9.08
C GLY A 286 1.44 6.55 10.13
N HIS A 287 0.84 7.66 9.71
CA HIS A 287 -0.03 8.49 10.57
C HIS A 287 -1.23 7.68 11.09
N ASP A 288 -2.00 7.11 10.20
CA ASP A 288 -3.26 6.44 10.55
C ASP A 288 -3.03 5.15 11.34
N GLY A 289 -1.93 4.44 11.10
CA GLY A 289 -1.52 3.29 11.91
C GLY A 289 -1.31 3.67 13.38
N VAL A 290 -0.64 4.80 13.63
CA VAL A 290 -0.50 5.34 14.99
C VAL A 290 -1.87 5.74 15.55
N MET A 291 -2.70 6.44 14.79
CA MET A 291 -3.99 6.92 15.26
C MET A 291 -4.96 5.76 15.58
N TRP A 292 -4.93 4.69 14.79
CA TRP A 292 -5.72 3.49 15.07
C TRP A 292 -5.21 2.76 16.33
N LEU A 293 -3.91 2.66 16.52
CA LEU A 293 -3.34 2.14 17.78
C LEU A 293 -3.71 3.01 18.98
N VAL A 294 -3.70 4.33 18.85
CA VAL A 294 -4.11 5.26 19.91
C VAL A 294 -5.57 5.05 20.30
N ASP A 295 -6.45 4.91 19.32
CA ASP A 295 -7.86 4.56 19.56
C ASP A 295 -7.98 3.22 20.29
N ALA A 296 -7.30 2.18 19.82
CA ALA A 296 -7.31 0.86 20.44
C ALA A 296 -6.76 0.86 21.86
N ILE A 297 -5.65 1.55 22.13
CA ILE A 297 -5.06 1.70 23.47
C ILE A 297 -6.03 2.40 24.43
N ASN A 298 -6.70 3.45 23.98
CA ASN A 298 -7.66 4.21 24.80
C ASN A 298 -8.93 3.39 25.08
N ARG A 299 -9.46 2.67 24.08
CA ARG A 299 -10.61 1.75 24.27
C ARG A 299 -10.27 0.59 25.21
N ALA A 300 -9.07 0.02 25.06
CA ALA A 300 -8.58 -1.02 25.96
C ALA A 300 -8.34 -0.53 27.40
N GLY A 301 -8.12 0.77 27.59
CA GLY A 301 -7.70 1.33 28.90
C GLY A 301 -6.35 0.78 29.36
N SER A 302 -5.53 0.22 28.45
CA SER A 302 -4.32 -0.53 28.76
C SER A 302 -3.31 -0.44 27.63
N ALA A 303 -2.03 -0.55 27.98
CA ALA A 303 -0.92 -0.73 27.02
C ALA A 303 -0.44 -2.19 26.96
N ASP A 304 -1.22 -3.13 27.49
CA ASP A 304 -0.96 -4.56 27.35
C ASP A 304 -1.21 -5.01 25.90
N PRO A 305 -0.27 -5.72 25.25
CA PRO A 305 -0.38 -6.12 23.85
C PRO A 305 -1.65 -6.94 23.54
N GLN A 306 -2.06 -7.84 24.45
CA GLN A 306 -3.30 -8.62 24.30
C GLN A 306 -4.53 -7.73 24.33
N ALA A 307 -4.58 -6.79 25.27
CA ALA A 307 -5.70 -5.85 25.37
C ALA A 307 -5.80 -4.93 24.13
N ILE A 308 -4.66 -4.50 23.60
CA ILE A 308 -4.59 -3.72 22.35
C ILE A 308 -5.09 -4.56 21.17
N ARG A 309 -4.62 -5.80 21.05
CA ARG A 309 -5.07 -6.75 20.01
C ARG A 309 -6.59 -6.94 20.05
N ASP A 310 -7.15 -7.16 21.24
CA ASP A 310 -8.59 -7.37 21.40
C ASP A 310 -9.39 -6.10 21.04
N ALA A 311 -8.84 -4.92 21.33
CA ALA A 311 -9.45 -3.65 20.96
C ALA A 311 -9.35 -3.38 19.44
N LEU A 312 -8.26 -3.77 18.79
CA LEU A 312 -8.12 -3.68 17.32
C LEU A 312 -9.17 -4.57 16.64
N GLU A 313 -9.33 -5.81 17.07
CA GLU A 313 -10.33 -6.75 16.53
C GLU A 313 -11.78 -6.25 16.71
N GLN A 314 -12.04 -5.45 17.76
CA GLN A 314 -13.35 -4.84 18.04
C GLN A 314 -13.57 -3.51 17.32
N THR A 315 -12.68 -3.10 16.42
CA THR A 315 -12.90 -1.90 15.61
C THR A 315 -13.90 -2.21 14.51
N ASP A 316 -15.07 -1.55 14.55
CA ASP A 316 -16.04 -1.63 13.46
C ASP A 316 -15.66 -0.69 12.31
N VAL A 317 -15.39 0.57 12.66
CA VAL A 317 -15.06 1.63 11.70
C VAL A 317 -13.91 2.47 12.25
N PHE A 318 -12.94 2.76 11.38
CA PHE A 318 -11.88 3.73 11.65
C PHE A 318 -11.89 4.81 10.58
N GLU A 319 -11.96 6.07 11.01
CA GLU A 319 -11.90 7.25 10.14
C GLU A 319 -10.46 7.79 10.15
N GLY A 320 -9.75 7.65 9.03
CA GLY A 320 -8.36 8.08 8.89
C GLY A 320 -8.16 9.07 7.74
N LEU A 321 -6.92 9.53 7.58
CA LEU A 321 -6.51 10.33 6.42
C LEU A 321 -6.54 9.53 5.12
N ILE A 322 -6.34 8.20 5.21
CA ILE A 322 -6.46 7.29 4.06
C ILE A 322 -7.90 7.01 3.65
N GLY A 323 -8.86 7.44 4.43
CA GLY A 323 -10.30 7.24 4.24
C GLY A 323 -10.94 6.45 5.36
N THR A 324 -12.20 6.06 5.16
CA THR A 324 -12.97 5.23 6.09
C THR A 324 -12.61 3.76 5.88
N LEU A 325 -12.16 3.10 6.95
CA LEU A 325 -11.93 1.65 7.02
C LEU A 325 -13.07 0.99 7.78
N VAL A 326 -13.78 0.08 7.14
CA VAL A 326 -14.77 -0.79 7.78
C VAL A 326 -14.12 -2.15 7.98
N MET A 327 -13.82 -2.49 9.24
CA MET A 327 -13.03 -3.69 9.57
C MET A 327 -13.89 -4.94 9.59
N ASP A 328 -13.40 -6.00 8.97
CA ASP A 328 -13.97 -7.35 9.10
C ASP A 328 -13.24 -8.14 10.20
N PRO A 329 -13.86 -8.41 11.35
CA PRO A 329 -13.22 -9.13 12.44
C PRO A 329 -12.91 -10.60 12.10
N ALA A 330 -13.51 -11.16 11.07
CA ALA A 330 -13.24 -12.54 10.64
C ALA A 330 -11.95 -12.67 9.84
N THR A 331 -11.51 -11.59 9.21
CA THR A 331 -10.33 -11.61 8.32
C THR A 331 -9.28 -10.55 8.66
N HIS A 332 -9.59 -9.60 9.56
CA HIS A 332 -8.79 -8.41 9.87
C HIS A 332 -8.46 -7.54 8.63
N ASN A 333 -9.28 -7.65 7.60
CA ASN A 333 -9.17 -6.85 6.38
C ASN A 333 -10.17 -5.70 6.41
N PRO A 334 -9.76 -4.48 6.04
CA PRO A 334 -10.70 -3.39 5.86
C PRO A 334 -11.39 -3.49 4.50
N SER A 335 -12.68 -3.14 4.48
CA SER A 335 -13.38 -2.70 3.27
C SER A 335 -13.24 -1.19 3.17
N MET A 336 -12.84 -0.70 2.02
CA MET A 336 -12.66 0.73 1.76
C MET A 336 -12.91 1.06 0.28
N ALA A 337 -13.33 2.29 0.02
CA ALA A 337 -13.48 2.77 -1.35
C ALA A 337 -12.10 3.00 -2.00
N CYS A 338 -12.05 2.85 -3.32
CA CYS A 338 -10.90 3.21 -4.13
C CYS A 338 -11.10 4.56 -4.81
N ALA A 339 -10.01 5.21 -5.19
CA ALA A 339 -10.00 6.38 -6.04
C ALA A 339 -9.27 6.11 -7.36
N VAL A 340 -9.75 6.72 -8.43
CA VAL A 340 -9.08 6.77 -9.72
C VAL A 340 -8.36 8.11 -9.82
N TYR A 341 -7.12 8.06 -10.21
CA TYR A 341 -6.29 9.23 -10.49
C TYR A 341 -5.88 9.25 -11.96
N GLU A 342 -5.82 10.45 -12.54
CA GLU A 342 -5.46 10.68 -13.94
C GLU A 342 -4.23 11.58 -14.04
N CYS A 343 -3.27 11.18 -14.88
CA CYS A 343 -2.05 11.95 -15.09
C CYS A 343 -2.29 13.14 -15.98
N HIS A 344 -1.92 14.34 -15.53
CA HIS A 344 -1.92 15.59 -16.29
C HIS A 344 -0.59 16.33 -16.05
N GLY A 345 0.24 16.41 -17.09
CA GLY A 345 1.57 17.03 -16.98
C GLY A 345 2.46 16.26 -15.98
N ASP A 346 2.85 16.94 -14.91
CA ASP A 346 3.77 16.41 -13.91
C ASP A 346 3.07 15.95 -12.62
N SER A 347 1.74 15.76 -12.64
CA SER A 347 0.94 15.38 -11.49
C SER A 347 -0.15 14.38 -11.84
N PHE A 348 -0.64 13.69 -10.81
CA PHE A 348 -1.87 12.93 -10.86
C PHE A 348 -2.99 13.69 -10.14
N ASP A 349 -4.09 13.88 -10.84
CA ASP A 349 -5.28 14.52 -10.30
C ASP A 349 -6.34 13.48 -9.94
N PHE A 350 -7.05 13.70 -8.84
CA PHE A 350 -8.21 12.90 -8.46
C PHE A 350 -9.29 12.98 -9.54
N LYS A 351 -9.78 11.83 -10.00
CA LYS A 351 -10.81 11.73 -11.03
C LYS A 351 -12.18 11.36 -10.45
N GLU A 352 -12.28 10.24 -9.79
CA GLU A 352 -13.54 9.73 -9.23
C GLU A 352 -13.32 8.68 -8.14
N ILE A 353 -14.37 8.42 -7.35
CA ILE A 353 -14.41 7.36 -6.34
C ILE A 353 -15.07 6.11 -6.93
N ILE A 354 -14.52 4.95 -6.62
CA ILE A 354 -15.16 3.64 -6.81
C ILE A 354 -15.55 3.17 -5.41
N GLU A 355 -16.85 3.16 -5.13
CA GLU A 355 -17.37 2.74 -3.83
C GLU A 355 -17.02 1.28 -3.53
N ALA A 356 -16.83 0.96 -2.24
CA ALA A 356 -16.62 -0.40 -1.77
C ALA A 356 -17.84 -1.26 -2.14
N GLN A 357 -17.59 -2.44 -2.73
CA GLN A 357 -18.63 -3.39 -3.13
C GLN A 357 -18.77 -4.51 -2.12
#